data_56826632b0415c36160c416291e707be
#
_entry.id   56826632b0415c36160c416291e707be
#
_cell.length_a   1.000
_cell.length_b   1.000
_cell.length_c   1.000
_cell.angle_alpha   90.00
_cell.angle_beta   90.00
_cell.angle_gamma   90.00
#
_symmetry.space_group_name_H-M   'P 1'
#
loop_
_entity.id
_entity.type
_entity.pdbx_description
1 polymer ?
#
loop_
_entity_poly.entity_id
_entity_poly.type
_entity_poly.pdbx_seq_one_letter_code
_entity_poly.pdbx_strand_id
1 'polypeptide(L)'
;IRSAIVTKLPENKMGHFIRNKIRYGNVSDDYIIYDHSPQKRLGVYYYESGAYPRKSSVIYDRANSSFCSLSLDELPEDIYAKTKIFHISSITLALDPSLKETAIKMIHKFHEAGAYISFDVNYRASLWSEEEAKKTVEAIFPYVDFLFVSEETSRRMLQRTGTLEEIMKGYADTYGCTLIATTRRE
;
A
#
# COMPACT_ATOMS: atom_id res chain seq x y z
N ILE A 1 -10.88 17.27 4.54
CA ILE A 1 -10.89 15.99 3.81
C ILE A 1 -11.47 14.94 4.74
N ARG A 2 -12.45 14.16 4.27
CA ARG A 2 -12.88 12.96 4.98
C ARG A 2 -12.06 11.79 4.48
N SER A 3 -11.49 11.01 5.40
CA SER A 3 -10.69 9.82 5.09
C SER A 3 -11.22 8.61 5.84
N ALA A 4 -11.06 7.44 5.24
CA ALA A 4 -11.36 6.15 5.82
C ALA A 4 -10.20 5.20 5.56
N ILE A 5 -10.10 4.13 6.33
CA ILE A 5 -9.12 3.07 6.11
C ILE A 5 -9.84 1.74 5.87
N VAL A 6 -9.38 1.02 4.85
CA VAL A 6 -9.74 -0.38 4.64
C VAL A 6 -8.66 -1.23 5.29
N THR A 7 -9.01 -2.01 6.29
CA THR A 7 -8.09 -2.92 6.96
C THR A 7 -8.84 -4.04 7.67
N LYS A 8 -8.14 -5.12 8.00
CA LYS A 8 -8.68 -6.20 8.82
C LYS A 8 -7.87 -6.34 10.10
N LEU A 9 -8.55 -6.25 11.24
CA LEU A 9 -7.97 -6.27 12.57
C LEU A 9 -8.44 -7.51 13.34
N PRO A 10 -7.63 -8.09 14.23
CA PRO A 10 -8.10 -9.16 15.11
C PRO A 10 -9.18 -8.63 16.05
N GLU A 11 -10.26 -9.38 16.25
CA GLU A 11 -11.27 -9.04 17.24
C GLU A 11 -10.79 -9.39 18.67
N ASN A 12 -9.96 -8.51 19.19
CA ASN A 12 -9.43 -8.57 20.55
C ASN A 12 -9.06 -7.16 21.04
N LYS A 13 -8.57 -7.07 22.28
CA LYS A 13 -8.19 -5.79 22.90
C LYS A 13 -7.18 -4.98 22.06
N MET A 14 -6.25 -5.65 21.36
CA MET A 14 -5.26 -4.97 20.53
C MET A 14 -5.88 -4.42 19.25
N GLY A 15 -6.76 -5.17 18.58
CA GLY A 15 -7.49 -4.68 17.42
C GLY A 15 -8.37 -3.47 17.77
N HIS A 16 -9.10 -3.52 18.88
CA HIS A 16 -9.89 -2.39 19.38
C HIS A 16 -9.02 -1.18 19.75
N PHE A 17 -7.84 -1.42 20.33
CA PHE A 17 -6.88 -0.34 20.59
C PHE A 17 -6.45 0.36 19.29
N ILE A 18 -6.10 -0.38 18.24
CA ILE A 18 -5.73 0.18 16.94
C ILE A 18 -6.89 0.94 16.31
N ARG A 19 -8.12 0.39 16.33
CA ARG A 19 -9.31 1.10 15.88
C ARG A 19 -9.48 2.46 16.58
N ASN A 20 -9.32 2.49 17.91
CA ASN A 20 -9.44 3.72 18.66
C ASN A 20 -8.35 4.74 18.29
N LYS A 21 -7.12 4.29 17.99
CA LYS A 21 -6.05 5.16 17.48
C LYS A 21 -6.34 5.73 16.10
N ILE A 22 -6.93 4.94 15.20
CA ILE A 22 -7.38 5.39 13.88
C ILE A 22 -8.42 6.49 14.02
N ARG A 23 -9.44 6.28 14.85
CA ARG A 23 -10.49 7.28 15.13
C ARG A 23 -9.94 8.55 15.79
N TYR A 24 -8.97 8.42 16.69
CA TYR A 24 -8.29 9.56 17.29
C TYR A 24 -7.59 10.43 16.24
N GLY A 25 -7.09 9.82 15.16
CA GLY A 25 -6.54 10.51 13.98
C GLY A 25 -7.60 11.11 13.04
N ASN A 26 -8.88 11.12 13.43
CA ASN A 26 -10.00 11.60 12.62
C ASN A 26 -10.17 10.84 11.28
N VAL A 27 -9.83 9.54 11.28
CA VAL A 27 -10.04 8.63 10.15
C VAL A 27 -11.25 7.76 10.46
N SER A 28 -12.19 7.62 9.50
CA SER A 28 -13.35 6.74 9.65
C SER A 28 -12.93 5.28 9.78
N ASP A 29 -13.60 4.58 10.68
CA ASP A 29 -13.46 3.14 10.95
C ASP A 29 -14.56 2.30 10.28
N ASP A 30 -15.35 2.89 9.39
CA ASP A 30 -16.53 2.24 8.75
C ASP A 30 -16.15 1.02 7.91
N TYR A 31 -14.89 0.93 7.44
CA TYR A 31 -14.39 -0.16 6.59
C TYR A 31 -13.31 -1.00 7.30
N ILE A 32 -13.32 -0.99 8.63
CA ILE A 32 -12.51 -1.92 9.43
C ILE A 32 -13.27 -3.24 9.57
N ILE A 33 -12.67 -4.31 9.07
CA ILE A 33 -13.16 -5.68 9.19
C ILE A 33 -12.54 -6.31 10.44
N TYR A 34 -13.33 -7.10 11.18
CA TYR A 34 -12.81 -7.87 12.32
C TYR A 34 -12.59 -9.33 11.96
N ASP A 35 -11.39 -9.79 12.25
CA ASP A 35 -10.99 -11.18 12.08
C ASP A 35 -11.34 -11.98 13.36
N HIS A 36 -12.24 -12.95 13.21
CA HIS A 36 -12.69 -13.85 14.29
C HIS A 36 -11.96 -15.19 14.30
N SER A 37 -10.98 -15.40 13.41
CA SER A 37 -10.25 -16.67 13.31
C SER A 37 -9.42 -16.96 14.57
N PRO A 38 -9.11 -18.25 14.85
CA PRO A 38 -8.26 -18.61 15.98
C PRO A 38 -6.83 -18.05 15.90
N GLN A 39 -6.31 -17.86 14.68
CA GLN A 39 -4.95 -17.37 14.41
C GLN A 39 -4.87 -15.84 14.26
N LYS A 40 -5.94 -15.14 14.58
CA LYS A 40 -6.02 -13.68 14.44
C LYS A 40 -4.89 -12.96 15.19
N ARG A 41 -4.19 -12.07 14.47
CA ARG A 41 -3.10 -11.28 15.05
C ARG A 41 -2.90 -9.97 14.31
N LEU A 42 -2.33 -8.98 15.01
CA LEU A 42 -1.80 -7.79 14.37
C LEU A 42 -0.44 -8.07 13.72
N GLY A 43 -0.16 -7.41 12.61
CA GLY A 43 1.22 -7.20 12.19
C GLY A 43 1.87 -6.18 13.13
N VAL A 44 3.10 -6.46 13.55
CA VAL A 44 3.88 -5.57 14.41
C VAL A 44 5.27 -5.35 13.84
N TYR A 45 5.93 -4.32 14.31
CA TYR A 45 7.36 -4.16 14.09
C TYR A 45 8.03 -3.75 15.40
N TYR A 46 9.30 -4.10 15.52
CA TYR A 46 10.16 -3.75 16.64
C TYR A 46 11.20 -2.77 16.14
N TYR A 47 11.21 -1.57 16.71
CA TYR A 47 12.21 -0.56 16.38
C TYR A 47 13.25 -0.50 17.49
N GLU A 48 14.50 -0.79 17.15
CA GLU A 48 15.64 -0.63 18.01
C GLU A 48 16.35 0.68 17.70
N SER A 49 16.31 1.63 18.63
CA SER A 49 17.03 2.89 18.48
C SER A 49 18.53 2.64 18.63
N GLY A 50 19.27 3.02 17.61
CA GLY A 50 20.74 2.97 17.65
C GLY A 50 21.33 4.27 18.19
N ALA A 51 22.54 4.13 18.79
CA ALA A 51 23.40 5.27 19.08
C ALA A 51 24.77 5.02 18.43
N TYR A 52 25.40 6.09 17.92
CA TYR A 52 26.68 5.96 17.25
C TYR A 52 27.68 5.12 18.07
N PRO A 53 28.41 4.16 17.46
CA PRO A 53 28.43 3.81 16.02
C PRO A 53 27.34 2.83 15.55
N ARG A 54 26.46 2.34 16.44
CA ARG A 54 25.42 1.36 16.12
C ARG A 54 24.25 2.04 15.40
N LYS A 55 23.88 1.51 14.25
CA LYS A 55 22.71 1.99 13.49
C LYS A 55 21.42 1.49 14.12
N SER A 56 20.34 2.27 13.98
CA SER A 56 18.99 1.81 14.31
C SER A 56 18.60 0.62 13.41
N SER A 57 17.80 -0.29 13.96
CA SER A 57 17.27 -1.44 13.22
C SER A 57 15.77 -1.57 13.38
N VAL A 58 15.14 -2.22 12.40
CA VAL A 58 13.71 -2.53 12.42
C VAL A 58 13.50 -4.00 12.10
N ILE A 59 12.80 -4.71 12.97
CA ILE A 59 12.38 -6.09 12.74
C ILE A 59 10.87 -6.07 12.47
N TYR A 60 10.46 -6.54 11.30
CA TYR A 60 9.05 -6.64 10.92
C TYR A 60 8.52 -8.04 11.20
N ASP A 61 7.47 -8.13 12.00
CA ASP A 61 6.68 -9.33 12.25
C ASP A 61 5.23 -9.09 11.80
N ARG A 62 4.99 -9.18 10.49
CA ARG A 62 3.72 -8.85 9.84
C ARG A 62 3.15 -9.95 8.93
N ALA A 63 3.89 -11.04 8.74
CA ALA A 63 3.39 -12.21 8.03
C ALA A 63 2.20 -12.84 8.78
N ASN A 64 1.25 -13.41 8.06
CA ASN A 64 0.06 -14.05 8.62
C ASN A 64 -0.73 -13.16 9.60
N SER A 65 -0.68 -11.84 9.43
CA SER A 65 -1.55 -10.94 10.18
C SER A 65 -2.98 -11.01 9.66
N SER A 66 -3.96 -10.61 10.47
CA SER A 66 -5.36 -10.56 10.08
C SER A 66 -5.57 -9.78 8.77
N PHE A 67 -4.78 -8.73 8.52
CA PHE A 67 -4.82 -7.97 7.28
C PHE A 67 -4.49 -8.81 6.04
N CYS A 68 -3.61 -9.81 6.15
CA CYS A 68 -3.26 -10.70 5.03
C CYS A 68 -4.45 -11.54 4.55
N SER A 69 -5.47 -11.74 5.38
CA SER A 69 -6.69 -12.49 5.06
C SER A 69 -7.87 -11.60 4.64
N LEU A 70 -7.64 -10.31 4.35
CA LEU A 70 -8.68 -9.43 3.83
C LEU A 70 -9.17 -9.94 2.48
N SER A 71 -10.48 -10.09 2.34
CA SER A 71 -11.14 -10.52 1.11
C SER A 71 -12.07 -9.44 0.58
N LEU A 72 -12.29 -9.44 -0.74
CA LEU A 72 -13.09 -8.41 -1.40
C LEU A 72 -14.57 -8.44 -0.99
N ASP A 73 -15.10 -9.64 -0.76
CA ASP A 73 -16.48 -9.89 -0.35
C ASP A 73 -16.81 -9.43 1.08
N GLU A 74 -15.80 -9.11 1.87
CA GLU A 74 -15.98 -8.50 3.20
C GLU A 74 -16.23 -7.00 3.13
N LEU A 75 -16.06 -6.36 1.97
CA LEU A 75 -16.24 -4.93 1.78
C LEU A 75 -17.64 -4.61 1.25
N PRO A 76 -18.31 -3.58 1.80
CA PRO A 76 -19.59 -3.15 1.28
C PRO A 76 -19.44 -2.55 -0.12
N GLU A 77 -20.29 -2.93 -1.05
CA GLU A 77 -20.20 -2.47 -2.46
C GLU A 77 -20.30 -0.95 -2.62
N ASP A 78 -20.95 -0.26 -1.69
CA ASP A 78 -21.11 1.19 -1.77
C ASP A 78 -19.81 1.99 -1.52
N ILE A 79 -18.75 1.33 -1.02
CA ILE A 79 -17.43 1.96 -0.83
C ILE A 79 -16.88 2.51 -2.15
N TYR A 80 -17.08 1.79 -3.25
CA TYR A 80 -16.53 2.17 -4.55
C TYR A 80 -17.13 3.46 -5.05
N ALA A 81 -18.46 3.61 -4.99
CA ALA A 81 -19.17 4.81 -5.44
C ALA A 81 -18.96 6.03 -4.52
N LYS A 82 -18.61 5.81 -3.25
CA LYS A 82 -18.39 6.89 -2.27
C LYS A 82 -16.96 7.42 -2.27
N THR A 83 -16.02 6.70 -2.90
CA THR A 83 -14.59 7.03 -2.86
C THR A 83 -14.20 7.91 -4.04
N LYS A 84 -13.56 9.04 -3.75
CA LYS A 84 -12.97 9.90 -4.79
C LYS A 84 -11.52 9.57 -5.11
N ILE A 85 -10.76 9.14 -4.10
CA ILE A 85 -9.35 8.76 -4.24
C ILE A 85 -9.14 7.49 -3.44
N PHE A 86 -8.65 6.43 -4.09
CA PHE A 86 -8.20 5.22 -3.45
C PHE A 86 -6.68 5.19 -3.43
N HIS A 87 -6.09 5.23 -2.23
CA HIS A 87 -4.64 5.14 -2.05
C HIS A 87 -4.22 3.76 -1.59
N ILE A 88 -3.21 3.20 -2.24
CA ILE A 88 -2.63 1.90 -1.90
C ILE A 88 -1.11 1.90 -2.13
N SER A 89 -0.39 1.13 -1.33
CA SER A 89 1.05 0.94 -1.48
C SER A 89 1.37 -0.47 -1.97
N SER A 90 2.46 -0.62 -2.70
CA SER A 90 2.97 -1.93 -3.14
C SER A 90 3.29 -2.87 -1.98
N ILE A 91 3.50 -2.36 -0.78
CA ILE A 91 3.66 -3.20 0.42
C ILE A 91 2.46 -4.12 0.61
N THR A 92 1.24 -3.63 0.38
CA THR A 92 0.02 -4.44 0.47
C THR A 92 0.06 -5.63 -0.49
N LEU A 93 0.56 -5.40 -1.71
CA LEU A 93 0.68 -6.43 -2.75
C LEU A 93 1.76 -7.48 -2.45
N ALA A 94 2.72 -7.13 -1.59
CA ALA A 94 3.88 -7.96 -1.28
C ALA A 94 3.73 -8.79 0.01
N LEU A 95 2.69 -8.55 0.80
CA LEU A 95 2.53 -9.18 2.12
C LEU A 95 2.07 -10.64 2.04
N ASP A 96 1.15 -10.93 1.13
CA ASP A 96 0.53 -12.25 0.99
C ASP A 96 -0.07 -12.42 -0.42
N PRO A 97 -0.01 -13.61 -1.04
CA PRO A 97 -0.54 -13.84 -2.38
C PRO A 97 -2.06 -13.59 -2.50
N SER A 98 -2.86 -14.00 -1.51
CA SER A 98 -4.31 -13.79 -1.52
C SER A 98 -4.65 -12.29 -1.36
N LEU A 99 -3.94 -11.60 -0.47
CA LEU A 99 -4.09 -10.16 -0.30
C LEU A 99 -3.67 -9.40 -1.57
N LYS A 100 -2.64 -9.87 -2.29
CA LYS A 100 -2.22 -9.31 -3.59
C LYS A 100 -3.37 -9.35 -4.60
N GLU A 101 -4.02 -10.51 -4.75
CA GLU A 101 -5.17 -10.65 -5.65
C GLU A 101 -6.32 -9.73 -5.25
N THR A 102 -6.65 -9.69 -3.96
CA THR A 102 -7.67 -8.79 -3.41
C THR A 102 -7.35 -7.34 -3.71
N ALA A 103 -6.12 -6.91 -3.46
CA ALA A 103 -5.67 -5.53 -3.68
C ALA A 103 -5.74 -5.13 -5.17
N ILE A 104 -5.35 -6.01 -6.09
CA ILE A 104 -5.46 -5.76 -7.54
C ILE A 104 -6.94 -5.63 -7.95
N LYS A 105 -7.81 -6.51 -7.47
CA LYS A 105 -9.26 -6.42 -7.73
C LYS A 105 -9.85 -5.12 -7.16
N MET A 106 -9.39 -4.68 -5.99
CA MET A 106 -9.79 -3.38 -5.41
C MET A 106 -9.39 -2.22 -6.32
N ILE A 107 -8.15 -2.19 -6.80
CA ILE A 107 -7.67 -1.15 -7.72
C ILE A 107 -8.60 -1.07 -8.96
N HIS A 108 -8.91 -2.21 -9.58
CA HIS A 108 -9.80 -2.25 -10.75
C HIS A 108 -11.20 -1.75 -10.41
N LYS A 109 -11.84 -2.24 -9.34
CA LYS A 109 -13.19 -1.82 -8.94
C LYS A 109 -13.28 -0.33 -8.61
N PHE A 110 -12.30 0.23 -7.91
CA PHE A 110 -12.27 1.67 -7.63
C PHE A 110 -12.06 2.48 -8.90
N HIS A 111 -11.18 2.05 -9.80
CA HIS A 111 -10.95 2.70 -11.08
C HIS A 111 -12.21 2.66 -11.97
N GLU A 112 -12.87 1.50 -12.10
CA GLU A 112 -14.14 1.32 -12.83
C GLU A 112 -15.28 2.19 -12.26
N ALA A 113 -15.28 2.42 -10.95
CA ALA A 113 -16.23 3.30 -10.27
C ALA A 113 -15.89 4.80 -10.43
N GLY A 114 -14.80 5.15 -11.13
CA GLY A 114 -14.37 6.53 -11.40
C GLY A 114 -13.59 7.19 -10.27
N ALA A 115 -13.07 6.42 -9.31
CA ALA A 115 -12.16 6.95 -8.31
C ALA A 115 -10.74 7.13 -8.88
N TYR A 116 -10.06 8.19 -8.50
CA TYR A 116 -8.63 8.34 -8.77
C TYR A 116 -7.82 7.32 -7.99
N ILE A 117 -6.90 6.64 -8.66
CA ILE A 117 -6.00 5.68 -8.04
C ILE A 117 -4.67 6.35 -7.70
N SER A 118 -4.36 6.37 -6.41
CA SER A 118 -3.10 6.87 -5.84
C SER A 118 -2.24 5.69 -5.42
N PHE A 119 -1.07 5.54 -6.01
CA PHE A 119 -0.20 4.38 -5.81
C PHE A 119 1.21 4.77 -5.36
N ASP A 120 1.65 4.19 -4.24
CA ASP A 120 3.03 4.34 -3.75
C ASP A 120 3.82 3.05 -4.02
N VAL A 121 4.83 3.15 -4.90
CA VAL A 121 5.68 2.01 -5.26
C VAL A 121 6.45 1.45 -4.07
N ASN A 122 6.82 2.24 -3.12
CA ASN A 122 7.36 1.89 -1.79
C ASN A 122 8.05 0.50 -1.70
N TYR A 123 8.95 0.20 -2.61
CA TYR A 123 9.61 -1.09 -2.73
C TYR A 123 10.31 -1.53 -1.44
N ARG A 124 10.18 -2.78 -1.08
CA ARG A 124 10.83 -3.41 0.08
C ARG A 124 11.46 -4.74 -0.31
N ALA A 125 12.79 -4.77 -0.45
CA ALA A 125 13.55 -5.97 -0.80
C ALA A 125 13.35 -7.15 0.17
N SER A 126 12.91 -6.89 1.40
CA SER A 126 12.59 -7.93 2.38
C SER A 126 11.28 -8.67 2.13
N LEU A 127 10.45 -8.21 1.20
CA LEU A 127 9.13 -8.80 0.90
C LEU A 127 9.13 -9.58 -0.41
N TRP A 128 9.81 -9.10 -1.43
CA TRP A 128 9.81 -9.68 -2.77
C TRP A 128 11.04 -9.27 -3.58
N SER A 129 11.34 -9.99 -4.67
CA SER A 129 12.42 -9.66 -5.58
C SER A 129 12.13 -8.40 -6.41
N GLU A 130 13.16 -7.75 -6.94
CA GLU A 130 13.02 -6.60 -7.84
C GLU A 130 12.24 -6.99 -9.11
N GLU A 131 12.45 -8.18 -9.64
CA GLU A 131 11.77 -8.69 -10.82
C GLU A 131 10.27 -8.88 -10.60
N GLU A 132 9.89 -9.53 -9.51
CA GLU A 132 8.48 -9.72 -9.16
C GLU A 132 7.80 -8.37 -8.86
N ALA A 133 8.47 -7.49 -8.13
CA ALA A 133 7.99 -6.15 -7.82
C ALA A 133 7.75 -5.35 -9.11
N LYS A 134 8.75 -5.30 -10.01
CA LYS A 134 8.64 -4.61 -11.29
C LYS A 134 7.46 -5.12 -12.11
N LYS A 135 7.38 -6.43 -12.33
CA LYS A 135 6.29 -7.05 -13.08
C LYS A 135 4.91 -6.68 -12.51
N THR A 136 4.77 -6.73 -11.18
CA THR A 136 3.50 -6.46 -10.51
C THR A 136 3.11 -5.00 -10.60
N VAL A 137 4.03 -4.07 -10.31
CA VAL A 137 3.70 -2.64 -10.29
C VAL A 137 3.49 -2.09 -11.70
N GLU A 138 4.26 -2.54 -12.70
CA GLU A 138 4.07 -2.14 -14.10
C GLU A 138 2.71 -2.58 -14.66
N ALA A 139 2.17 -3.72 -14.20
CA ALA A 139 0.82 -4.16 -14.57
C ALA A 139 -0.29 -3.28 -13.96
N ILE A 140 0.01 -2.55 -12.87
CA ILE A 140 -0.93 -1.66 -12.19
C ILE A 140 -0.86 -0.24 -12.75
N PHE A 141 0.28 0.22 -13.23
CA PHE A 141 0.49 1.59 -13.67
C PHE A 141 -0.56 2.14 -14.66
N PRO A 142 -1.13 1.37 -15.61
CA PRO A 142 -2.19 1.86 -16.47
C PRO A 142 -3.47 2.33 -15.76
N TYR A 143 -3.66 1.97 -14.50
CA TYR A 143 -4.80 2.36 -13.68
C TYR A 143 -4.48 3.53 -12.73
N VAL A 144 -3.20 3.98 -12.68
CA VAL A 144 -2.71 4.93 -11.68
C VAL A 144 -2.78 6.36 -12.16
N ASP A 145 -3.51 7.20 -11.44
CA ASP A 145 -3.57 8.64 -11.67
C ASP A 145 -2.46 9.39 -10.93
N PHE A 146 -2.20 9.03 -9.67
CA PHE A 146 -1.21 9.68 -8.81
C PHE A 146 -0.13 8.67 -8.41
N LEU A 147 1.05 8.81 -8.99
CA LEU A 147 2.18 7.90 -8.76
C LEU A 147 3.20 8.50 -7.79
N PHE A 148 3.51 7.75 -6.72
CA PHE A 148 4.59 8.06 -5.79
C PHE A 148 5.72 7.03 -5.98
N VAL A 149 6.90 7.51 -6.37
CA VAL A 149 8.05 6.65 -6.62
C VAL A 149 9.36 7.39 -6.35
N SER A 150 10.29 6.79 -5.61
CA SER A 150 11.61 7.40 -5.41
C SER A 150 12.49 7.29 -6.67
N GLU A 151 13.44 8.22 -6.84
CA GLU A 151 14.42 8.15 -7.92
C GLU A 151 15.21 6.83 -7.86
N GLU A 152 15.61 6.40 -6.67
CA GLU A 152 16.32 5.13 -6.49
C GLU A 152 15.50 3.93 -6.99
N THR A 153 14.22 3.86 -6.63
CA THR A 153 13.32 2.79 -7.08
C THR A 153 13.10 2.83 -8.59
N SER A 154 12.95 4.02 -9.17
CA SER A 154 12.79 4.18 -10.62
C SER A 154 14.01 3.66 -11.37
N ARG A 155 15.22 3.95 -10.89
CA ARG A 155 16.47 3.53 -11.56
C ARG A 155 16.79 2.06 -11.35
N ARG A 156 16.73 1.58 -10.10
CA ARG A 156 17.16 0.22 -9.75
C ARG A 156 16.10 -0.83 -10.10
N MET A 157 14.93 -0.73 -9.48
CA MET A 157 13.90 -1.76 -9.61
C MET A 157 13.16 -1.64 -10.97
N LEU A 158 12.77 -0.42 -11.36
CA LEU A 158 12.03 -0.19 -12.61
C LEU A 158 12.95 0.00 -13.83
N GLN A 159 14.28 0.06 -13.62
CA GLN A 159 15.30 0.14 -14.67
C GLN A 159 15.08 1.33 -15.62
N ARG A 160 14.61 2.45 -15.09
CA ARG A 160 14.45 3.68 -15.87
C ARG A 160 15.79 4.40 -16.01
N THR A 161 16.05 4.95 -17.21
CA THR A 161 17.29 5.66 -17.56
C THR A 161 16.96 7.09 -17.98
N GLY A 162 17.99 7.95 -17.98
CA GLY A 162 17.85 9.36 -18.33
C GLY A 162 17.90 10.29 -17.10
N THR A 163 17.59 11.56 -17.30
CA THR A 163 17.42 12.53 -16.22
C THR A 163 16.18 12.21 -15.40
N LEU A 164 16.09 12.75 -14.19
CA LEU A 164 14.90 12.54 -13.33
C LEU A 164 13.62 13.08 -14.02
N GLU A 165 13.74 14.20 -14.71
CA GLU A 165 12.65 14.82 -15.43
C GLU A 165 12.17 13.93 -16.60
N GLU A 166 13.09 13.36 -17.37
CA GLU A 166 12.75 12.40 -18.44
C GLU A 166 12.07 11.14 -17.91
N ILE A 167 12.53 10.64 -16.77
CA ILE A 167 11.93 9.48 -16.10
C ILE A 167 10.48 9.81 -15.68
N MET A 168 10.25 10.95 -15.03
CA MET A 168 8.91 11.38 -14.61
C MET A 168 7.99 11.58 -15.81
N LYS A 169 8.47 12.25 -16.84
CA LYS A 169 7.73 12.43 -18.10
C LYS A 169 7.39 11.08 -18.74
N GLY A 170 8.34 10.13 -18.72
CA GLY A 170 8.11 8.78 -19.25
C GLY A 170 6.95 8.04 -18.56
N TYR A 171 6.75 8.21 -17.26
CA TYR A 171 5.58 7.64 -16.59
C TYR A 171 4.27 8.31 -17.03
N ALA A 172 4.26 9.63 -17.17
CA ALA A 172 3.09 10.35 -17.66
C ALA A 172 2.73 9.92 -19.10
N ASP A 173 3.71 9.92 -20.00
CA ASP A 173 3.51 9.62 -21.42
C ASP A 173 3.12 8.14 -21.65
N THR A 174 3.67 7.22 -20.87
CA THR A 174 3.45 5.77 -21.06
C THR A 174 2.18 5.26 -20.39
N TYR A 175 1.88 5.75 -19.19
CA TYR A 175 0.81 5.20 -18.35
C TYR A 175 -0.34 6.17 -18.10
N GLY A 176 -0.22 7.43 -18.55
CA GLY A 176 -1.27 8.42 -18.35
C GLY A 176 -1.35 9.01 -16.95
N CYS A 177 -0.33 8.80 -16.09
CA CYS A 177 -0.33 9.36 -14.73
C CYS A 177 -0.45 10.89 -14.77
N THR A 178 -1.45 11.42 -14.05
CA THR A 178 -1.73 12.88 -14.01
C THR A 178 -0.79 13.61 -13.06
N LEU A 179 -0.33 12.91 -12.01
CA LEU A 179 0.61 13.44 -11.03
C LEU A 179 1.66 12.38 -10.70
N ILE A 180 2.93 12.79 -10.77
CA ILE A 180 4.03 11.94 -10.33
C ILE A 180 4.83 12.69 -9.27
N ALA A 181 4.92 12.12 -8.07
CA ALA A 181 5.72 12.63 -6.98
C ALA A 181 6.94 11.73 -6.74
N THR A 182 8.12 12.34 -6.65
CA THR A 182 9.36 11.62 -6.42
C THR A 182 10.11 12.19 -5.23
N THR A 183 10.87 11.33 -4.54
CA THR A 183 11.83 11.71 -3.52
C THR A 183 13.23 11.47 -4.05
N ARG A 184 14.10 12.45 -3.86
CA ARG A 184 15.53 12.39 -4.15
C ARG A 184 16.30 12.48 -2.84
N ARG A 185 17.27 11.59 -2.65
CA ARG A 185 18.22 11.70 -1.53
C ARG A 185 19.44 12.46 -2.02
N GLU A 186 19.83 13.49 -1.30
CA GLU A 186 21.10 14.20 -1.44
C GLU A 186 22.20 13.52 -0.63
#